data_7d7348116b261e6d9ce1a3551a5b4a4b
#
_entry.id   7d7348116b261e6d9ce1a3551a5b4a4b
#
_cell.length_a   1.000
_cell.length_b   1.000
_cell.length_c   1.000
_cell.angle_alpha   90.00
_cell.angle_beta   90.00
_cell.angle_gamma   90.00
#
_symmetry.space_group_name_H-M   'P 1'
#
loop_
_entity.id
_entity.type
_entity.pdbx_description
1 polymer ?
#
loop_
_entity_poly.entity_id
_entity_poly.type
_entity_poly.pdbx_seq_one_letter_code
_entity_poly.pdbx_strand_id
1 'polypeptide(L)'
;MRYILSLVTAVALMFTACESTNDNAENQQIKLTTKSEIKVGSGNIDGFIQFDILEFISGAKVVAEANVDWIYKFDYTQQGKIGFKVATNPNGEPREGIITLTYDKSKLEVKVIQALNEDPTNKTIIAEYLQGKYYGYMQGFYNYYLIFSDLGMDKSGLYSTPNAHYYFVDLYLDVEPSDMENITVPVGVYGYDINDQPIGDTFKHQWSWYQINDENGVDTAQIRYEDGLLTIEEGKVTLNVTLEVDYRMENHTIIYEGDLFLFDCRDENTGY
;
A
#
# COMPACT_ATOMS: atom_id res chain seq x y z
N MET A 1 48.50 -26.18 30.70
CA MET A 1 47.04 -26.16 30.59
C MET A 1 46.51 -24.81 31.09
N ARG A 2 46.19 -23.92 30.21
CA ARG A 2 45.61 -22.61 30.56
C ARG A 2 44.20 -22.58 29.96
N TYR A 3 43.19 -22.56 30.83
CA TYR A 3 41.79 -22.38 30.44
C TYR A 3 41.53 -20.90 30.24
N ILE A 4 41.13 -20.52 29.01
CA ILE A 4 40.62 -19.18 28.68
C ILE A 4 39.14 -19.23 28.90
N LEU A 5 38.67 -18.48 29.88
CA LEU A 5 37.25 -18.29 30.20
C LEU A 5 36.70 -17.16 29.30
N SER A 6 35.92 -17.49 28.28
CA SER A 6 35.22 -16.51 27.45
C SER A 6 34.01 -16.00 28.20
N LEU A 7 34.08 -14.72 28.58
CA LEU A 7 32.94 -13.99 29.15
C LEU A 7 32.03 -13.52 28.01
N VAL A 8 30.87 -14.16 27.86
CA VAL A 8 29.81 -13.71 26.96
C VAL A 8 29.00 -12.65 27.69
N THR A 9 29.19 -11.39 27.30
CA THR A 9 28.40 -10.26 27.81
C THR A 9 27.11 -10.22 27.02
N ALA A 10 26.02 -10.67 27.61
CA ALA A 10 24.66 -10.48 27.09
C ALA A 10 24.26 -9.01 27.30
N VAL A 11 24.18 -8.25 26.22
CA VAL A 11 23.57 -6.91 26.24
C VAL A 11 22.06 -7.10 26.20
N ALA A 12 21.43 -6.97 27.37
CA ALA A 12 19.99 -6.87 27.48
C ALA A 12 19.58 -5.46 27.01
N LEU A 13 19.01 -5.38 25.81
CA LEU A 13 18.28 -4.20 25.34
C LEU A 13 16.98 -4.09 26.17
N MET A 14 17.01 -3.28 27.19
CA MET A 14 15.79 -2.84 27.88
C MET A 14 15.07 -1.87 26.94
N PHE A 15 14.02 -2.33 26.28
CA PHE A 15 13.00 -1.46 25.73
C PHE A 15 12.25 -0.84 26.91
N THR A 16 12.61 0.37 27.29
CA THR A 16 11.77 1.20 28.13
C THR A 16 10.58 1.60 27.27
N ALA A 17 9.46 0.89 27.41
CA ALA A 17 8.17 1.42 27.04
C ALA A 17 7.99 2.70 27.86
N CYS A 18 8.05 3.83 27.20
CA CYS A 18 7.65 5.11 27.79
C CYS A 18 6.13 5.06 27.88
N GLU A 19 5.61 4.46 28.95
CA GLU A 19 4.27 4.77 29.43
C GLU A 19 4.31 6.24 29.85
N SER A 20 3.66 7.11 29.10
CA SER A 20 3.34 8.44 29.57
C SER A 20 2.38 8.28 30.72
N THR A 21 2.92 8.16 31.93
CA THR A 21 2.18 8.32 33.17
C THR A 21 1.71 9.77 33.20
N ASN A 22 0.44 10.00 32.86
CA ASN A 22 -0.25 11.22 33.25
C ASN A 22 -0.33 11.24 34.79
N ASP A 23 0.58 11.97 35.42
CA ASP A 23 0.65 12.18 36.88
C ASP A 23 -0.50 13.03 37.46
N ASN A 24 -1.70 12.99 36.85
CA ASN A 24 -2.90 13.69 37.30
C ASN A 24 -4.08 12.74 37.60
N ALA A 25 -3.81 11.53 38.09
CA ALA A 25 -4.87 10.54 38.34
C ALA A 25 -5.81 10.92 39.52
N GLU A 26 -5.47 11.87 40.38
CA GLU A 26 -6.27 12.17 41.60
C GLU A 26 -7.49 13.08 41.39
N ASN A 27 -7.71 13.68 40.21
CA ASN A 27 -8.88 14.54 39.95
C ASN A 27 -9.41 14.42 38.50
N GLN A 28 -9.34 13.25 37.89
CA GLN A 28 -9.82 13.06 36.54
C GLN A 28 -11.36 13.00 36.53
N GLN A 29 -12.03 14.04 36.04
CA GLN A 29 -13.50 14.16 35.98
C GLN A 29 -14.08 13.57 34.68
N ILE A 30 -13.24 13.37 33.66
CA ILE A 30 -13.60 12.86 32.33
C ILE A 30 -12.55 11.86 31.85
N LYS A 31 -12.94 10.81 31.15
CA LYS A 31 -12.06 9.77 30.64
C LYS A 31 -12.40 9.43 29.18
N LEU A 32 -11.38 9.27 28.34
CA LEU A 32 -11.59 8.76 26.97
C LEU A 32 -12.01 7.29 26.99
N THR A 33 -13.00 6.95 26.15
CA THR A 33 -13.39 5.58 25.82
C THR A 33 -12.96 5.19 24.42
N THR A 34 -12.59 6.17 23.57
CA THR A 34 -11.83 5.95 22.33
C THR A 34 -10.32 5.96 22.60
N LYS A 35 -9.53 5.59 21.59
CA LYS A 35 -8.07 5.74 21.63
C LYS A 35 -7.69 7.23 21.72
N SER A 36 -6.58 7.53 22.36
CA SER A 36 -5.98 8.87 22.38
C SER A 36 -5.29 9.27 21.07
N GLU A 37 -5.19 8.34 20.10
CA GLU A 37 -4.71 8.58 18.75
C GLU A 37 -5.75 8.08 17.73
N ILE A 38 -6.18 8.96 16.84
CA ILE A 38 -7.13 8.69 15.77
C ILE A 38 -6.41 8.86 14.42
N LYS A 39 -6.40 7.83 13.58
CA LYS A 39 -5.87 7.89 12.22
C LYS A 39 -7.00 8.03 11.24
N VAL A 40 -6.88 8.99 10.32
CA VAL A 40 -7.89 9.27 9.29
C VAL A 40 -7.25 9.33 7.90
N GLY A 41 -8.02 9.02 6.87
CA GLY A 41 -7.57 9.16 5.48
C GLY A 41 -7.37 10.62 5.06
N SER A 42 -6.82 10.84 3.86
CA SER A 42 -6.49 12.17 3.33
C SER A 42 -7.71 13.03 2.96
N GLY A 43 -8.86 12.41 2.71
CA GLY A 43 -10.08 13.08 2.27
C GLY A 43 -10.79 13.93 3.33
N ASN A 44 -11.93 14.47 2.96
CA ASN A 44 -12.83 15.15 3.90
C ASN A 44 -13.61 14.09 4.69
N ILE A 45 -13.32 13.97 6.00
CA ILE A 45 -13.77 12.86 6.84
C ILE A 45 -14.50 13.37 8.07
N ASP A 46 -15.52 12.63 8.49
CA ASP A 46 -16.19 12.80 9.77
C ASP A 46 -15.51 11.87 10.82
N GLY A 47 -15.01 12.45 11.90
CA GLY A 47 -14.44 11.74 13.03
C GLY A 47 -15.29 11.88 14.29
N PHE A 48 -14.98 11.10 15.32
CA PHE A 48 -15.61 11.27 16.63
C PHE A 48 -14.69 10.85 17.77
N ILE A 49 -14.94 11.43 18.94
CA ILE A 49 -14.31 11.10 20.22
C ILE A 49 -15.42 10.66 21.18
N GLN A 50 -15.23 9.52 21.85
CA GLN A 50 -16.13 9.07 22.91
C GLN A 50 -15.43 9.19 24.26
N PHE A 51 -16.22 9.54 25.29
CA PHE A 51 -15.74 9.76 26.63
C PHE A 51 -16.83 9.49 27.67
N ASP A 52 -16.41 9.16 28.86
CA ASP A 52 -17.26 9.06 30.04
C ASP A 52 -16.98 10.23 30.99
N ILE A 53 -18.05 10.79 31.61
CA ILE A 53 -17.95 11.73 32.70
C ILE A 53 -17.91 10.90 34.00
N LEU A 54 -16.78 10.95 34.69
CA LEU A 54 -16.56 10.19 35.92
C LEU A 54 -17.15 10.90 37.14
N GLU A 55 -17.12 12.25 37.11
CA GLU A 55 -17.67 13.11 38.18
C GLU A 55 -18.56 14.19 37.55
N PHE A 56 -19.84 14.16 37.86
CA PHE A 56 -20.77 15.14 37.33
C PHE A 56 -20.63 16.48 38.07
N ILE A 57 -20.31 17.54 37.34
CA ILE A 57 -20.23 18.91 37.87
C ILE A 57 -21.41 19.70 37.30
N SER A 58 -22.25 20.23 38.21
CA SER A 58 -23.42 21.00 37.81
C SER A 58 -23.05 22.26 37.02
N GLY A 59 -23.60 22.37 35.79
CA GLY A 59 -23.34 23.49 34.90
C GLY A 59 -22.08 23.35 34.02
N ALA A 60 -21.20 22.36 34.28
CA ALA A 60 -20.05 22.10 33.42
C ALA A 60 -20.48 21.44 32.12
N LYS A 61 -19.82 21.81 31.03
CA LYS A 61 -19.99 21.21 29.68
C LYS A 61 -18.65 20.78 29.13
N VAL A 62 -18.63 19.68 28.35
CA VAL A 62 -17.44 19.32 27.64
C VAL A 62 -17.29 20.25 26.42
N VAL A 63 -16.12 20.83 26.26
CA VAL A 63 -15.74 21.68 25.13
C VAL A 63 -14.54 21.05 24.42
N ALA A 64 -14.57 20.99 23.11
CA ALA A 64 -13.48 20.51 22.27
C ALA A 64 -12.88 21.67 21.46
N GLU A 65 -11.57 21.76 21.45
CA GLU A 65 -10.83 22.73 20.65
C GLU A 65 -9.69 22.00 19.92
N ALA A 66 -9.46 22.34 18.65
CA ALA A 66 -8.33 21.83 17.90
C ALA A 66 -7.22 22.91 17.83
N ASN A 67 -5.96 22.46 17.87
CA ASN A 67 -4.79 23.33 17.71
C ASN A 67 -4.49 23.66 16.23
N VAL A 68 -5.32 23.15 15.30
CA VAL A 68 -5.19 23.31 13.85
C VAL A 68 -6.54 23.64 13.22
N ASP A 69 -6.56 24.36 12.10
CA ASP A 69 -7.76 24.83 11.43
C ASP A 69 -8.44 23.78 10.54
N TRP A 70 -7.70 22.75 10.14
CA TRP A 70 -8.22 21.67 9.31
C TRP A 70 -9.04 20.61 10.08
N ILE A 71 -9.10 20.71 11.43
CA ILE A 71 -10.04 19.99 12.31
C ILE A 71 -11.08 20.99 12.79
N TYR A 72 -12.36 20.79 12.45
CA TYR A 72 -13.38 21.82 12.62
C TYR A 72 -14.78 21.22 12.81
N LYS A 73 -15.81 22.08 13.04
CA LYS A 73 -17.23 21.70 13.20
C LYS A 73 -17.44 20.60 14.24
N PHE A 74 -17.13 20.92 15.47
CA PHE A 74 -17.44 20.03 16.60
C PHE A 74 -18.95 19.91 16.82
N ASP A 75 -19.43 18.64 16.88
CA ASP A 75 -20.85 18.31 17.11
C ASP A 75 -21.00 17.65 18.48
N TYR A 76 -21.87 18.26 19.29
CA TYR A 76 -22.15 17.86 20.68
C TYR A 76 -23.55 17.26 20.84
N THR A 77 -24.22 16.89 19.76
CA THR A 77 -25.63 16.43 19.78
C THR A 77 -25.81 15.08 20.47
N GLN A 78 -24.75 14.27 20.59
CA GLN A 78 -24.77 12.97 21.24
C GLN A 78 -24.06 13.02 22.60
N GLN A 79 -24.76 12.53 23.65
CA GLN A 79 -24.15 12.45 24.99
C GLN A 79 -22.97 11.47 24.99
N GLY A 80 -21.85 11.87 25.62
CA GLY A 80 -20.65 11.04 25.69
C GLY A 80 -19.87 10.92 24.37
N LYS A 81 -20.25 11.72 23.34
CA LYS A 81 -19.59 11.70 22.04
C LYS A 81 -19.52 13.11 21.44
N ILE A 82 -18.37 13.45 20.91
CA ILE A 82 -18.14 14.67 20.13
C ILE A 82 -17.75 14.28 18.74
N GLY A 83 -18.56 14.66 17.74
CA GLY A 83 -18.23 14.57 16.33
C GLY A 83 -17.31 15.73 15.92
N PHE A 84 -16.50 15.54 14.90
CA PHE A 84 -15.71 16.61 14.29
C PHE A 84 -15.49 16.32 12.81
N LYS A 85 -15.17 17.35 12.04
CA LYS A 85 -14.81 17.21 10.61
C LYS A 85 -13.33 17.47 10.42
N VAL A 86 -12.76 16.74 9.46
CA VAL A 86 -11.37 16.86 9.01
C VAL A 86 -11.39 17.31 7.55
N ALA A 87 -10.77 18.45 7.24
CA ALA A 87 -10.64 18.90 5.85
C ALA A 87 -9.65 18.02 5.08
N THR A 88 -9.83 17.92 3.76
CA THR A 88 -8.88 17.24 2.87
C THR A 88 -7.45 17.73 3.12
N ASN A 89 -6.51 16.80 3.22
CA ASN A 89 -5.09 17.13 3.27
C ASN A 89 -4.60 17.39 1.83
N PRO A 90 -4.27 18.64 1.46
CA PRO A 90 -3.82 18.94 0.10
C PRO A 90 -2.33 18.65 -0.12
N ASN A 91 -1.62 18.25 0.94
CA ASN A 91 -0.16 18.09 0.91
C ASN A 91 0.22 16.63 0.68
N GLY A 92 1.34 16.40 0.02
CA GLY A 92 1.95 15.08 -0.17
C GLY A 92 2.63 14.52 1.10
N GLU A 93 2.32 15.06 2.28
CA GLU A 93 2.88 14.63 3.56
C GLU A 93 1.75 14.40 4.58
N PRO A 94 1.86 13.41 5.48
CA PRO A 94 0.94 13.27 6.58
C PRO A 94 0.98 14.52 7.47
N ARG A 95 -0.14 14.82 8.13
CA ARG A 95 -0.21 15.94 9.09
C ARG A 95 -0.84 15.51 10.39
N GLU A 96 -0.50 16.21 11.46
CA GLU A 96 -0.96 15.92 12.80
C GLU A 96 -1.64 17.15 13.43
N GLY A 97 -2.67 16.89 14.22
CA GLY A 97 -3.36 17.88 15.02
C GLY A 97 -3.76 17.30 16.37
N ILE A 98 -4.02 18.16 17.34
CA ILE A 98 -4.45 17.77 18.67
C ILE A 98 -5.83 18.40 18.93
N ILE A 99 -6.77 17.56 19.38
CA ILE A 99 -8.05 18.00 19.91
C ILE A 99 -7.95 17.93 21.44
N THR A 100 -8.16 19.07 22.10
CA THR A 100 -8.23 19.15 23.57
C THR A 100 -9.68 19.17 24.00
N LEU A 101 -10.08 18.18 24.79
CA LEU A 101 -11.37 18.16 25.49
C LEU A 101 -11.19 18.78 26.87
N THR A 102 -12.00 19.78 27.21
CA THR A 102 -12.00 20.43 28.52
C THR A 102 -13.35 20.19 29.20
N TYR A 103 -13.33 19.72 30.44
CA TYR A 103 -14.50 19.58 31.29
C TYR A 103 -14.15 20.05 32.70
N ASP A 104 -14.71 21.18 33.10
CA ASP A 104 -14.35 21.90 34.37
C ASP A 104 -12.83 22.08 34.47
N LYS A 105 -12.17 21.33 35.36
CA LYS A 105 -10.71 21.40 35.58
C LYS A 105 -9.92 20.34 34.84
N SER A 106 -10.60 19.34 34.27
CA SER A 106 -9.97 18.25 33.55
C SER A 106 -9.75 18.58 32.09
N LYS A 107 -8.60 18.15 31.57
CA LYS A 107 -8.27 18.23 30.13
C LYS A 107 -7.81 16.87 29.64
N LEU A 108 -8.26 16.51 28.44
CA LEU A 108 -7.83 15.32 27.73
C LEU A 108 -7.38 15.71 26.29
N GLU A 109 -6.34 15.09 25.82
CA GLU A 109 -5.84 15.33 24.48
C GLU A 109 -6.04 14.10 23.62
N VAL A 110 -6.47 14.31 22.38
CA VAL A 110 -6.61 13.31 21.33
C VAL A 110 -5.81 13.76 20.12
N LYS A 111 -4.81 12.98 19.75
CA LYS A 111 -4.00 13.20 18.56
C LYS A 111 -4.76 12.71 17.33
N VAL A 112 -4.87 13.53 16.30
CA VAL A 112 -5.42 13.17 15.00
C VAL A 112 -4.29 13.17 14.00
N ILE A 113 -4.04 12.02 13.35
CA ILE A 113 -3.06 11.86 12.29
C ILE A 113 -3.84 11.70 10.98
N GLN A 114 -3.68 12.63 10.06
CA GLN A 114 -4.26 12.52 8.74
C GLN A 114 -3.22 12.07 7.72
N ALA A 115 -3.57 11.04 6.95
CA ALA A 115 -2.73 10.52 5.87
C ALA A 115 -2.37 11.62 4.86
N LEU A 116 -1.27 11.41 4.15
CA LEU A 116 -0.92 12.22 2.98
C LEU A 116 -2.04 12.12 1.93
N ASN A 117 -2.19 13.14 1.13
CA ASN A 117 -3.01 13.07 -0.08
C ASN A 117 -2.12 12.40 -1.15
N GLU A 118 -2.26 11.11 -1.31
CA GLU A 118 -1.77 10.47 -2.52
C GLU A 118 -2.56 11.09 -3.68
N ASP A 119 -1.85 11.56 -4.68
CA ASP A 119 -2.50 11.95 -5.94
C ASP A 119 -3.32 10.73 -6.39
N PRO A 120 -4.66 10.82 -6.46
CA PRO A 120 -5.49 9.67 -6.82
C PRO A 120 -5.17 9.11 -8.21
N THR A 121 -4.40 9.86 -9.00
CA THR A 121 -3.90 9.42 -10.30
C THR A 121 -2.58 8.64 -10.20
N ASN A 122 -1.90 8.64 -9.05
CA ASN A 122 -0.66 7.89 -8.82
C ASN A 122 -0.88 6.84 -7.73
N LYS A 123 -0.65 5.56 -8.08
CA LYS A 123 -0.79 4.43 -7.17
C LYS A 123 0.52 3.67 -7.07
N THR A 124 0.95 3.35 -5.85
CA THR A 124 2.07 2.43 -5.62
C THR A 124 1.52 1.12 -5.06
N ILE A 125 1.83 0.02 -5.73
CA ILE A 125 1.42 -1.33 -5.37
C ILE A 125 2.67 -2.14 -5.04
N ILE A 126 2.71 -2.69 -3.84
CA ILE A 126 3.72 -3.68 -3.48
C ILE A 126 3.19 -5.03 -3.94
N ALA A 127 3.87 -5.63 -4.89
CA ALA A 127 3.55 -6.97 -5.37
C ALA A 127 4.18 -7.99 -4.40
N GLU A 128 3.34 -8.71 -3.68
CA GLU A 128 3.77 -9.82 -2.82
C GLU A 128 4.13 -11.07 -3.65
N TYR A 129 3.66 -11.10 -4.92
CA TYR A 129 3.82 -12.24 -5.82
C TYR A 129 4.24 -11.78 -7.21
N LEU A 130 5.23 -12.48 -7.76
CA LEU A 130 5.63 -12.38 -9.15
C LEU A 130 5.75 -13.80 -9.73
N GLN A 131 4.91 -14.11 -10.71
CA GLN A 131 5.02 -15.32 -11.49
C GLN A 131 5.61 -14.99 -12.86
N GLY A 132 6.65 -15.72 -13.26
CA GLY A 132 7.25 -15.60 -14.58
C GLY A 132 7.10 -16.89 -15.39
N LYS A 133 6.89 -16.76 -16.70
CA LYS A 133 6.85 -17.84 -17.67
C LYS A 133 7.73 -17.51 -18.87
N TYR A 134 8.44 -18.50 -19.38
CA TYR A 134 9.26 -18.38 -20.57
C TYR A 134 8.69 -19.29 -21.65
N TYR A 135 8.23 -18.68 -22.76
CA TYR A 135 7.61 -19.41 -23.87
C TYR A 135 8.57 -19.72 -25.03
N GLY A 136 9.85 -19.35 -24.92
CA GLY A 136 10.86 -19.57 -25.93
C GLY A 136 10.81 -18.58 -27.08
N TYR A 137 11.35 -18.99 -28.23
CA TYR A 137 11.41 -18.14 -29.42
C TYR A 137 10.07 -18.13 -30.16
N MET A 138 9.46 -16.94 -30.25
CA MET A 138 8.22 -16.73 -30.98
C MET A 138 8.16 -15.32 -31.58
N GLN A 139 7.53 -15.18 -32.73
CA GLN A 139 7.38 -13.90 -33.46
C GLN A 139 8.70 -13.13 -33.70
N GLY A 140 9.83 -13.83 -33.76
CA GLY A 140 11.15 -13.24 -34.02
C GLY A 140 11.98 -12.90 -32.80
N PHE A 141 11.48 -13.10 -31.61
CA PHE A 141 12.09 -12.75 -30.32
C PHE A 141 11.90 -13.86 -29.29
N TYR A 142 12.56 -13.76 -28.15
CA TYR A 142 12.36 -14.62 -26.99
C TYR A 142 11.29 -14.02 -26.08
N ASN A 143 10.26 -14.79 -25.76
CA ASN A 143 9.10 -14.31 -25.02
C ASN A 143 9.17 -14.68 -23.55
N TYR A 144 9.01 -13.66 -22.70
CA TYR A 144 8.97 -13.72 -21.26
C TYR A 144 7.67 -13.10 -20.78
N TYR A 145 6.89 -13.84 -20.02
CA TYR A 145 5.60 -13.38 -19.52
C TYR A 145 5.63 -13.23 -18.02
N LEU A 146 5.39 -12.03 -17.50
CA LEU A 146 5.42 -11.71 -16.08
C LEU A 146 4.04 -11.34 -15.57
N ILE A 147 3.71 -11.79 -14.35
CA ILE A 147 2.42 -11.53 -13.72
C ILE A 147 2.68 -11.10 -12.28
N PHE A 148 2.43 -9.85 -11.99
CA PHE A 148 2.54 -9.27 -10.65
C PHE A 148 1.18 -9.30 -9.96
N SER A 149 1.16 -9.55 -8.65
CA SER A 149 -0.05 -9.43 -7.83
C SER A 149 0.28 -9.01 -6.41
N ASP A 150 -0.60 -8.22 -5.81
CA ASP A 150 -0.56 -7.86 -4.39
C ASP A 150 -1.03 -8.99 -3.48
N LEU A 151 -2.00 -9.81 -3.92
CA LEU A 151 -2.60 -10.88 -3.13
C LEU A 151 -2.35 -12.30 -3.69
N GLY A 152 -1.68 -12.41 -4.84
CA GLY A 152 -1.35 -13.68 -5.48
C GLY A 152 -2.53 -14.36 -6.18
N MET A 153 -2.33 -15.63 -6.54
CA MET A 153 -3.33 -16.46 -7.18
C MET A 153 -4.19 -17.18 -6.14
N ASP A 154 -5.37 -17.63 -6.57
CA ASP A 154 -6.22 -18.47 -5.73
C ASP A 154 -5.58 -19.87 -5.51
N LYS A 155 -6.23 -20.70 -4.69
CA LYS A 155 -5.76 -22.06 -4.36
C LYS A 155 -5.69 -23.01 -5.58
N SER A 156 -6.33 -22.64 -6.69
CA SER A 156 -6.32 -23.40 -7.95
C SER A 156 -5.26 -22.87 -8.93
N GLY A 157 -4.50 -21.85 -8.55
CA GLY A 157 -3.51 -21.20 -9.39
C GLY A 157 -4.11 -20.26 -10.45
N LEU A 158 -5.37 -19.85 -10.26
CA LEU A 158 -6.08 -18.92 -11.14
C LEU A 158 -5.99 -17.49 -10.62
N TYR A 159 -6.16 -16.52 -11.52
CA TYR A 159 -6.15 -15.09 -11.23
C TYR A 159 -7.53 -14.63 -10.71
N SER A 160 -8.05 -15.32 -9.70
CA SER A 160 -9.39 -15.14 -9.12
C SER A 160 -9.37 -14.92 -7.61
N THR A 161 -8.26 -14.44 -7.06
CA THR A 161 -8.21 -14.00 -5.67
C THR A 161 -9.10 -12.78 -5.48
N PRO A 162 -10.02 -12.78 -4.49
CA PRO A 162 -10.88 -11.65 -4.20
C PRO A 162 -10.10 -10.36 -3.92
N ASN A 163 -10.54 -9.25 -4.51
CA ASN A 163 -9.96 -7.90 -4.39
C ASN A 163 -8.49 -7.79 -4.82
N ALA A 164 -7.95 -8.78 -5.54
CA ALA A 164 -6.57 -8.75 -6.01
C ALA A 164 -6.39 -7.87 -7.24
N HIS A 165 -5.21 -7.28 -7.32
CA HIS A 165 -4.71 -6.58 -8.48
C HIS A 165 -3.70 -7.46 -9.23
N TYR A 166 -3.85 -7.56 -10.55
CA TYR A 166 -2.92 -8.28 -11.41
C TYR A 166 -2.41 -7.37 -12.52
N TYR A 167 -1.10 -7.44 -12.76
CA TYR A 167 -0.42 -6.72 -13.84
C TYR A 167 0.30 -7.72 -14.71
N PHE A 168 -0.14 -7.84 -15.93
CA PHE A 168 0.39 -8.76 -16.92
C PHE A 168 1.35 -8.03 -17.86
N VAL A 169 2.50 -8.63 -18.14
CA VAL A 169 3.55 -8.07 -18.98
C VAL A 169 4.04 -9.13 -19.96
N ASP A 170 3.79 -8.93 -21.24
CA ASP A 170 4.23 -9.78 -22.35
C ASP A 170 5.50 -9.20 -22.99
N LEU A 171 6.67 -9.62 -22.49
CA LEU A 171 7.98 -9.06 -22.80
C LEU A 171 8.67 -9.87 -23.91
N TYR A 172 9.21 -9.18 -24.91
CA TYR A 172 9.95 -9.74 -26.02
C TYR A 172 11.39 -9.24 -26.02
N LEU A 173 12.36 -10.15 -25.97
CA LEU A 173 13.78 -9.83 -25.91
C LEU A 173 14.54 -10.42 -27.09
N ASP A 174 15.62 -9.76 -27.50
CA ASP A 174 16.57 -10.28 -28.49
C ASP A 174 17.45 -11.42 -27.96
N VAL A 175 17.42 -11.65 -26.64
CA VAL A 175 18.35 -12.54 -25.93
C VAL A 175 17.62 -13.73 -25.34
N GLU A 176 18.14 -14.93 -25.57
CA GLU A 176 17.74 -16.17 -24.90
C GLU A 176 18.27 -16.18 -23.45
N PRO A 177 17.55 -16.84 -22.50
CA PRO A 177 18.08 -17.05 -21.16
C PRO A 177 19.45 -17.74 -21.20
N SER A 178 20.40 -17.21 -20.44
CA SER A 178 21.75 -17.78 -20.38
C SER A 178 21.83 -19.10 -19.60
N ASP A 179 20.86 -19.34 -18.71
CA ASP A 179 20.72 -20.55 -17.93
C ASP A 179 19.28 -21.07 -18.04
N MET A 180 19.13 -22.24 -18.68
CA MET A 180 17.82 -22.88 -18.89
C MET A 180 17.37 -23.73 -17.67
N GLU A 181 18.22 -23.95 -16.68
CA GLU A 181 17.83 -24.58 -15.41
C GLU A 181 17.29 -23.53 -14.42
N ASN A 182 17.77 -22.27 -14.55
CA ASN A 182 17.34 -21.14 -13.72
C ASN A 182 17.01 -19.96 -14.62
N ILE A 183 15.88 -20.05 -15.31
CA ILE A 183 15.46 -19.04 -16.26
C ILE A 183 15.11 -17.74 -15.52
N THR A 184 15.77 -16.65 -15.93
CA THR A 184 15.50 -15.29 -15.41
C THR A 184 15.38 -14.30 -16.56
N VAL A 185 14.70 -13.18 -16.31
CA VAL A 185 14.74 -12.04 -17.23
C VAL A 185 16.07 -11.31 -17.04
N PRO A 186 16.82 -10.98 -18.10
CA PRO A 186 18.03 -10.18 -17.97
C PRO A 186 17.79 -8.85 -17.23
N VAL A 187 18.80 -8.39 -16.48
CA VAL A 187 18.78 -7.06 -15.87
C VAL A 187 18.75 -6.00 -16.98
N GLY A 188 17.84 -5.05 -16.87
CA GLY A 188 17.65 -4.05 -17.91
C GLY A 188 16.44 -3.17 -17.71
N VAL A 189 16.21 -2.30 -18.69
CA VAL A 189 15.05 -1.39 -18.73
C VAL A 189 14.35 -1.63 -20.07
N TYR A 190 13.07 -1.95 -20.01
CA TYR A 190 12.26 -2.39 -21.13
C TYR A 190 11.06 -1.46 -21.30
N GLY A 191 10.88 -0.93 -22.51
CA GLY A 191 9.80 0.01 -22.81
C GLY A 191 8.50 -0.70 -23.18
N TYR A 192 7.41 0.04 -23.12
CA TYR A 192 6.12 -0.39 -23.65
C TYR A 192 6.04 -0.12 -25.16
N ASP A 193 5.46 -1.07 -25.91
CA ASP A 193 5.19 -0.91 -27.33
C ASP A 193 3.69 -1.08 -27.61
N ILE A 194 3.06 -0.02 -28.11
CA ILE A 194 1.64 -0.01 -28.48
C ILE A 194 1.36 -0.76 -29.80
N ASN A 195 2.37 -1.08 -30.57
CA ASN A 195 2.20 -1.74 -31.85
C ASN A 195 1.81 -3.22 -31.68
N ASP A 196 1.09 -3.77 -32.66
CA ASP A 196 0.67 -5.18 -32.65
C ASP A 196 1.81 -6.17 -32.95
N GLN A 197 2.90 -5.70 -33.53
CA GLN A 197 4.07 -6.52 -33.81
C GLN A 197 5.11 -6.33 -32.73
N PRO A 198 5.70 -7.42 -32.18
CA PRO A 198 6.71 -7.29 -31.15
C PRO A 198 7.95 -6.60 -31.69
N ILE A 199 8.56 -5.78 -30.83
CA ILE A 199 9.88 -5.18 -31.03
C ILE A 199 10.76 -5.69 -29.89
N GLY A 200 12.03 -6.00 -30.18
CA GLY A 200 12.99 -6.46 -29.16
C GLY A 200 13.15 -5.45 -28.03
N ASP A 201 13.36 -5.97 -26.83
CA ASP A 201 13.52 -5.21 -25.59
C ASP A 201 12.29 -4.35 -25.20
N THR A 202 11.08 -4.81 -25.59
CA THR A 202 9.80 -4.16 -25.22
C THR A 202 8.77 -5.15 -24.71
N PHE A 203 7.79 -4.65 -23.96
CA PHE A 203 6.59 -5.40 -23.63
C PHE A 203 5.39 -4.91 -24.44
N LYS A 204 4.57 -5.86 -24.88
CA LYS A 204 3.61 -5.67 -25.95
C LYS A 204 2.21 -5.35 -25.44
N HIS A 205 1.54 -4.38 -26.08
CA HIS A 205 0.17 -3.97 -25.80
C HIS A 205 -0.84 -5.13 -25.76
N GLN A 206 -0.78 -6.05 -26.74
CA GLN A 206 -1.83 -7.05 -26.94
C GLN A 206 -2.03 -7.99 -25.74
N TRP A 207 -0.93 -8.36 -25.03
CA TRP A 207 -0.95 -9.31 -23.93
C TRP A 207 -0.45 -8.70 -22.61
N SER A 208 -0.42 -7.37 -22.54
CA SER A 208 -0.06 -6.64 -21.32
C SER A 208 -1.24 -5.79 -20.88
N TRP A 209 -1.74 -6.04 -19.66
CA TRP A 209 -2.90 -5.33 -19.12
C TRP A 209 -2.92 -5.37 -17.58
N TYR A 210 -3.73 -4.53 -17.01
CA TYR A 210 -4.12 -4.52 -15.62
C TYR A 210 -5.49 -5.17 -15.45
N GLN A 211 -5.64 -5.99 -14.40
CA GLN A 211 -6.89 -6.61 -14.00
C GLN A 211 -7.13 -6.35 -12.51
N ILE A 212 -8.37 -6.04 -12.17
CA ILE A 212 -8.84 -5.97 -10.80
C ILE A 212 -10.02 -6.92 -10.61
N ASN A 213 -10.01 -7.65 -9.49
CA ASN A 213 -11.09 -8.55 -9.13
C ASN A 213 -12.01 -7.90 -8.07
N ASP A 214 -13.28 -8.29 -8.09
CA ASP A 214 -14.24 -7.93 -7.05
C ASP A 214 -14.06 -8.78 -5.76
N GLU A 215 -14.93 -8.58 -4.79
CA GLU A 215 -14.96 -9.31 -3.52
C GLU A 215 -15.21 -10.83 -3.68
N ASN A 216 -15.67 -11.28 -4.83
CA ASN A 216 -15.93 -12.68 -5.16
C ASN A 216 -14.81 -13.29 -6.03
N GLY A 217 -13.79 -12.51 -6.39
CA GLY A 217 -12.71 -12.93 -7.27
C GLY A 217 -13.06 -12.90 -8.75
N VAL A 218 -14.15 -12.21 -9.11
CA VAL A 218 -14.55 -12.03 -10.51
C VAL A 218 -13.82 -10.81 -11.08
N ASP A 219 -13.23 -10.99 -12.26
CA ASP A 219 -12.63 -9.92 -13.05
C ASP A 219 -13.68 -8.83 -13.36
N THR A 220 -13.44 -7.62 -12.87
CA THR A 220 -14.33 -6.46 -13.08
C THR A 220 -13.88 -5.57 -14.21
N ALA A 221 -12.59 -5.57 -14.53
CA ALA A 221 -12.01 -4.78 -15.61
C ALA A 221 -10.66 -5.35 -16.07
N GLN A 222 -10.47 -5.36 -17.39
CA GLN A 222 -9.18 -5.60 -18.03
C GLN A 222 -8.80 -4.32 -18.79
N ILE A 223 -7.81 -3.59 -18.27
CA ILE A 223 -7.43 -2.27 -18.77
C ILE A 223 -6.05 -2.38 -19.41
N ARG A 224 -5.95 -2.02 -20.69
CA ARG A 224 -4.67 -1.97 -21.41
C ARG A 224 -3.83 -0.82 -20.91
N TYR A 225 -2.51 -0.98 -21.00
CA TYR A 225 -1.59 0.12 -20.72
C TYR A 225 -1.63 1.13 -21.88
N GLU A 226 -1.51 2.40 -21.54
CA GLU A 226 -1.32 3.50 -22.49
C GLU A 226 0.17 3.80 -22.69
N ASP A 227 0.98 3.55 -21.65
CA ASP A 227 2.43 3.70 -21.64
C ASP A 227 3.02 2.85 -20.52
N GLY A 228 4.33 2.60 -20.55
CA GLY A 228 4.97 1.86 -19.47
C GLY A 228 6.47 1.67 -19.58
N LEU A 229 7.06 1.34 -18.44
CA LEU A 229 8.49 1.03 -18.30
C LEU A 229 8.66 -0.08 -17.27
N LEU A 230 9.29 -1.18 -17.69
CA LEU A 230 9.69 -2.28 -16.82
C LEU A 230 11.19 -2.17 -16.52
N THR A 231 11.57 -2.14 -15.26
CA THR A 231 12.96 -2.15 -14.81
C THR A 231 13.22 -3.42 -14.03
N ILE A 232 14.21 -4.19 -14.47
CA ILE A 232 14.70 -5.41 -13.81
C ILE A 232 16.06 -5.11 -13.21
N GLU A 233 16.18 -5.25 -11.90
CA GLU A 233 17.41 -5.12 -11.12
C GLU A 233 17.64 -6.42 -10.35
N GLU A 234 18.84 -6.62 -9.82
CA GLU A 234 19.10 -7.77 -8.95
C GLU A 234 18.23 -7.71 -7.68
N GLY A 235 17.37 -8.71 -7.50
CA GLY A 235 16.45 -8.81 -6.36
C GLY A 235 15.29 -7.81 -6.36
N LYS A 236 15.10 -7.05 -7.45
CA LYS A 236 14.00 -6.09 -7.54
C LYS A 236 13.47 -5.92 -8.96
N VAL A 237 12.16 -5.86 -9.08
CA VAL A 237 11.47 -5.55 -10.34
C VAL A 237 10.52 -4.38 -10.11
N THR A 238 10.60 -3.37 -10.98
CA THR A 238 9.70 -2.22 -10.94
C THR A 238 8.98 -2.06 -12.27
N LEU A 239 7.66 -2.10 -12.25
CA LEU A 239 6.82 -1.82 -13.41
C LEU A 239 6.10 -0.49 -13.19
N ASN A 240 6.35 0.49 -14.05
CA ASN A 240 5.60 1.73 -14.11
C ASN A 240 4.68 1.67 -15.32
N VAL A 241 3.39 1.90 -15.14
CA VAL A 241 2.41 1.89 -16.24
C VAL A 241 1.43 3.03 -16.10
N THR A 242 0.99 3.56 -17.23
CA THR A 242 -0.10 4.53 -17.33
C THR A 242 -1.34 3.80 -17.83
N LEU A 243 -2.48 4.05 -17.20
CA LEU A 243 -3.77 3.40 -17.45
C LEU A 243 -4.86 4.45 -17.65
N GLU A 244 -5.86 4.19 -18.46
CA GLU A 244 -7.10 4.95 -18.47
C GLU A 244 -8.19 4.21 -17.67
N VAL A 245 -8.49 4.69 -16.47
CA VAL A 245 -9.50 4.14 -15.57
C VAL A 245 -10.63 5.18 -15.43
N ASP A 246 -11.86 4.81 -15.78
CA ASP A 246 -13.04 5.68 -15.68
C ASP A 246 -12.81 7.07 -16.31
N TYR A 247 -12.22 7.10 -17.52
CA TYR A 247 -11.88 8.33 -18.27
C TYR A 247 -10.84 9.23 -17.59
N ARG A 248 -10.01 8.67 -16.73
CA ARG A 248 -8.89 9.36 -16.07
C ARG A 248 -7.60 8.59 -16.26
N MET A 249 -6.52 9.33 -16.50
CA MET A 249 -5.20 8.72 -16.55
C MET A 249 -4.69 8.48 -15.15
N GLU A 250 -4.30 7.25 -14.86
CA GLU A 250 -3.68 6.83 -13.61
C GLU A 250 -2.27 6.28 -13.89
N ASN A 251 -1.31 6.62 -13.03
CA ASN A 251 0.04 6.07 -13.08
C ASN A 251 0.21 5.07 -11.95
N HIS A 252 0.45 3.83 -12.29
CA HIS A 252 0.71 2.79 -11.30
C HIS A 252 2.19 2.43 -11.28
N THR A 253 2.78 2.39 -10.09
CA THR A 253 4.13 1.87 -9.84
C THR A 253 4.00 0.58 -9.06
N ILE A 254 4.37 -0.54 -9.67
CA ILE A 254 4.34 -1.86 -9.07
C ILE A 254 5.76 -2.26 -8.72
N ILE A 255 6.00 -2.61 -7.45
CA ILE A 255 7.31 -2.98 -6.93
C ILE A 255 7.26 -4.40 -6.40
N TYR A 256 8.13 -5.25 -6.90
CA TYR A 256 8.40 -6.58 -6.37
C TYR A 256 9.83 -6.66 -5.89
N GLU A 257 10.05 -7.16 -4.68
CA GLU A 257 11.36 -7.43 -4.11
C GLU A 257 11.49 -8.93 -3.83
N GLY A 258 12.42 -9.58 -4.51
CA GLY A 258 12.65 -11.02 -4.41
C GLY A 258 13.34 -11.57 -5.65
N ASP A 259 13.62 -12.87 -5.63
CA ASP A 259 14.20 -13.57 -6.77
C ASP A 259 13.18 -13.73 -7.90
N LEU A 260 13.63 -13.54 -9.12
CA LEU A 260 12.82 -13.68 -10.33
C LEU A 260 13.22 -14.95 -11.06
N PHE A 261 12.44 -16.02 -10.89
CA PHE A 261 12.58 -17.28 -11.64
C PHE A 261 11.34 -17.52 -12.50
N LEU A 262 11.57 -17.98 -13.73
CA LEU A 262 10.51 -18.24 -14.67
C LEU A 262 10.33 -19.75 -14.86
N PHE A 263 9.08 -20.17 -15.00
CA PHE A 263 8.76 -21.51 -15.43
C PHE A 263 9.05 -21.68 -16.93
N ASP A 264 9.68 -22.79 -17.30
CA ASP A 264 9.84 -23.16 -18.70
C ASP A 264 8.50 -23.65 -19.26
N CYS A 265 7.89 -22.85 -20.13
CA CYS A 265 6.61 -23.12 -20.78
C CYS A 265 6.76 -23.24 -22.31
N ARG A 266 7.95 -23.61 -22.79
CA ARG A 266 8.20 -23.74 -24.24
C ARG A 266 7.34 -24.80 -24.92
N ASP A 267 6.90 -25.80 -24.19
CA ASP A 267 5.97 -26.84 -24.65
C ASP A 267 4.51 -26.34 -24.77
N GLU A 268 4.18 -25.24 -24.09
CA GLU A 268 2.88 -24.55 -24.19
C GLU A 268 2.84 -23.59 -25.41
N ASN A 269 3.99 -23.34 -26.07
CA ASN A 269 4.09 -22.47 -27.23
C ASN A 269 3.40 -23.12 -28.43
N THR A 270 2.21 -22.64 -28.76
CA THR A 270 1.39 -23.18 -29.89
C THR A 270 1.71 -22.53 -31.24
N GLY A 271 2.75 -21.69 -31.32
CA GLY A 271 3.28 -21.17 -32.58
C GLY A 271 2.34 -20.23 -33.34
N TYR A 272 1.75 -19.25 -32.63
CA TYR A 272 1.01 -18.16 -33.27
C TYR A 272 1.94 -17.08 -33.80
#